data_37319c2cb9b98052a7f7c5b0646ee1c4
#
_entry.id   37319c2cb9b98052a7f7c5b0646ee1c4
#
_cell.length_a   1.000
_cell.length_b   1.000
_cell.length_c   1.000
_cell.angle_alpha   90.00
_cell.angle_beta   90.00
_cell.angle_gamma   90.00
#
_symmetry.space_group_name_H-M   'P 1'
#
loop_
_entity.id
_entity.type
_entity.pdbx_description
1 polymer ?
#
loop_
_entity_poly.entity_id
_entity_poly.type
_entity_poly.pdbx_seq_one_letter_code
_entity_poly.pdbx_strand_id
1 'polypeptide(L)'
;WEPGPAASVRQLFSAELTPPDMEARMRYLQQCCRENALDLPREHLRLMARRAAHFHGLRSLLLRVKSAWEDDAARHPSLDDLERLARTGPVQACHAGHEQILAEAARCCDAAPADITGTGRHARLVMARQAAMYVCRRHLGLSYPELGRAFGGRDHSTVIHAVKKIGKMLESNKDVQHLVARLEKCAHQEQPDSSPTDEVFGA
;
A
#
# COMPACT_ATOMS: atom_id res chain seq x y z
N TRP A 1 -40.66 -26.60 -4.27
CA TRP A 1 -39.38 -26.22 -3.62
C TRP A 1 -39.48 -24.77 -3.18
N GLU A 2 -39.74 -24.58 -1.90
CA GLU A 2 -39.80 -23.22 -1.34
C GLU A 2 -38.38 -22.68 -1.15
N PRO A 3 -38.09 -21.41 -1.53
CA PRO A 3 -36.78 -20.80 -1.28
C PRO A 3 -36.62 -20.63 0.24
N GLY A 4 -35.63 -21.33 0.81
CA GLY A 4 -35.32 -21.27 2.22
C GLY A 4 -34.89 -19.85 2.69
N PRO A 5 -34.77 -19.64 4.02
CA PRO A 5 -34.63 -18.32 4.68
C PRO A 5 -33.35 -17.53 4.33
N ALA A 6 -32.48 -18.04 3.43
CA ALA A 6 -31.26 -17.39 3.04
C ALA A 6 -31.43 -16.08 2.22
N ALA A 7 -32.59 -15.87 1.60
CA ALA A 7 -32.86 -14.66 0.83
C ALA A 7 -33.18 -13.45 1.74
N SER A 8 -33.77 -13.70 2.92
CA SER A 8 -34.16 -12.62 3.85
C SER A 8 -32.99 -12.03 4.65
N VAL A 9 -31.91 -12.79 4.84
CA VAL A 9 -30.74 -12.34 5.60
C VAL A 9 -29.88 -11.35 4.81
N ARG A 10 -29.89 -11.41 3.47
CA ARG A 10 -29.15 -10.46 2.63
C ARG A 10 -29.71 -9.04 2.66
N GLN A 11 -30.99 -8.86 2.93
CA GLN A 11 -31.62 -7.53 3.01
C GLN A 11 -31.38 -6.81 4.35
N LEU A 12 -31.06 -7.53 5.42
CA LEU A 12 -30.94 -6.97 6.77
C LEU A 12 -29.57 -6.36 7.08
N PHE A 13 -28.54 -6.60 6.25
CA PHE A 13 -27.17 -6.12 6.49
C PHE A 13 -26.52 -5.47 5.27
N SER A 14 -27.29 -4.82 4.41
CA SER A 14 -26.75 -3.99 3.34
C SER A 14 -26.47 -2.58 3.86
N ALA A 15 -25.22 -2.32 4.24
CA ALA A 15 -24.76 -0.98 4.55
C ALA A 15 -24.07 -0.39 3.31
N GLU A 16 -24.60 0.68 2.78
CA GLU A 16 -23.95 1.44 1.72
C GLU A 16 -22.87 2.34 2.34
N LEU A 17 -21.61 2.03 2.07
CA LEU A 17 -20.48 2.82 2.53
C LEU A 17 -20.20 3.92 1.51
N THR A 18 -20.61 5.14 1.82
CA THR A 18 -20.27 6.32 1.03
C THR A 18 -18.82 6.76 1.30
N PRO A 19 -18.12 7.30 0.30
CA PRO A 19 -16.80 7.90 0.51
C PRO A 19 -16.86 8.99 1.59
N PRO A 20 -15.81 9.14 2.43
CA PRO A 20 -15.78 10.15 3.47
C PRO A 20 -15.89 11.56 2.87
N ASP A 21 -16.68 12.41 3.49
CA ASP A 21 -16.80 13.82 3.12
C ASP A 21 -15.52 14.62 3.43
N MET A 22 -15.46 15.87 3.05
CA MET A 22 -14.29 16.73 3.28
C MET A 22 -13.99 16.89 4.76
N GLU A 23 -15.00 16.99 5.60
CA GLU A 23 -14.84 17.20 7.03
C GLU A 23 -14.30 15.95 7.72
N ALA A 24 -14.80 14.77 7.38
CA ALA A 24 -14.27 13.49 7.88
C ALA A 24 -12.82 13.29 7.46
N ARG A 25 -12.46 13.64 6.22
CA ARG A 25 -11.07 13.58 5.74
C ARG A 25 -10.15 14.52 6.49
N MET A 26 -10.60 15.74 6.76
CA MET A 26 -9.85 16.72 7.54
C MET A 26 -9.62 16.26 8.99
N ARG A 27 -10.67 15.76 9.65
CA ARG A 27 -10.58 15.21 11.02
C ARG A 27 -9.61 14.04 11.07
N TYR A 28 -9.67 13.14 10.09
CA TYR A 28 -8.76 12.01 9.99
C TYR A 28 -7.30 12.46 9.85
N LEU A 29 -7.01 13.41 8.95
CA LEU A 29 -5.66 13.96 8.79
C LEU A 29 -5.14 14.62 10.06
N GLN A 30 -5.97 15.40 10.75
CA GLN A 30 -5.59 16.01 12.03
C GLN A 30 -5.26 14.97 13.10
N GLN A 31 -6.00 13.87 13.15
CA GLN A 31 -5.72 12.76 14.05
C GLN A 31 -4.39 12.07 13.70
N CYS A 32 -4.19 11.77 12.42
CA CYS A 32 -2.94 11.16 11.95
C CYS A 32 -1.72 12.08 12.20
N CYS A 33 -1.87 13.38 12.05
CA CYS A 33 -0.79 14.34 12.37
C CYS A 33 -0.42 14.28 13.85
N ARG A 34 -1.41 14.25 14.75
CA ARG A 34 -1.16 14.11 16.21
C ARG A 34 -0.45 12.81 16.53
N GLU A 35 -0.89 11.70 15.97
CA GLU A 35 -0.29 10.36 16.20
C GLU A 35 1.16 10.26 15.69
N ASN A 36 1.51 11.05 14.67
CA ASN A 36 2.85 11.05 14.07
C ASN A 36 3.71 12.24 14.50
N ALA A 37 3.27 13.06 15.47
CA ALA A 37 3.94 14.28 15.92
C ALA A 37 4.28 15.25 14.77
N LEU A 38 3.38 15.35 13.77
CA LEU A 38 3.52 16.24 12.62
C LEU A 38 2.69 17.50 12.88
N ASP A 39 3.33 18.65 12.74
CA ASP A 39 2.64 19.95 12.75
C ASP A 39 2.52 20.45 11.30
N LEU A 40 1.36 20.28 10.69
CA LEU A 40 1.09 20.72 9.34
C LEU A 40 0.04 21.83 9.34
N PRO A 41 0.29 22.96 8.64
CA PRO A 41 -0.68 24.03 8.50
C PRO A 41 -2.01 23.54 7.92
N ARG A 42 -3.12 24.18 8.33
CA ARG A 42 -4.47 23.78 7.91
C ARG A 42 -4.66 23.76 6.39
N GLU A 43 -3.93 24.62 5.67
CA GLU A 43 -3.95 24.69 4.21
C GLU A 43 -3.38 23.41 3.58
N HIS A 44 -2.30 22.87 4.13
CA HIS A 44 -1.70 21.62 3.72
C HIS A 44 -2.65 20.44 3.89
N LEU A 45 -3.31 20.37 5.05
CA LEU A 45 -4.32 19.35 5.31
C LEU A 45 -5.50 19.45 4.34
N ARG A 46 -5.94 20.68 3.99
CA ARG A 46 -6.99 20.91 2.99
C ARG A 46 -6.58 20.44 1.61
N LEU A 47 -5.35 20.73 1.20
CA LEU A 47 -4.82 20.28 -0.08
C LEU A 47 -4.80 18.75 -0.14
N MET A 48 -4.27 18.09 0.88
CA MET A 48 -4.26 16.63 0.99
C MET A 48 -5.68 16.04 0.94
N ALA A 49 -6.61 16.61 1.69
CA ALA A 49 -8.01 16.16 1.72
C ALA A 49 -8.73 16.29 0.36
N ARG A 50 -8.35 17.27 -0.47
CA ARG A 50 -8.87 17.42 -1.85
C ARG A 50 -8.27 16.40 -2.80
N ARG A 51 -7.01 16.01 -2.61
CA ARG A 51 -6.28 15.11 -3.52
C ARG A 51 -6.56 13.64 -3.30
N ALA A 52 -6.95 13.24 -2.10
CA ALA A 52 -7.25 11.85 -1.78
C ALA A 52 -8.71 11.71 -1.30
N ALA A 53 -9.49 10.92 -2.02
CA ALA A 53 -10.92 10.70 -1.73
C ALA A 53 -11.17 9.73 -0.57
N HIS A 54 -10.18 8.89 -0.21
CA HIS A 54 -10.32 7.82 0.78
C HIS A 54 -9.25 7.93 1.86
N PHE A 55 -9.57 7.50 3.09
CA PHE A 55 -8.66 7.53 4.25
C PHE A 55 -7.31 6.88 3.98
N HIS A 56 -7.30 5.82 3.19
CA HIS A 56 -6.08 5.13 2.84
C HIS A 56 -5.12 6.00 2.00
N GLY A 57 -5.63 6.66 0.98
CA GLY A 57 -4.86 7.61 0.18
C GLY A 57 -4.34 8.80 0.99
N LEU A 58 -5.14 9.28 1.96
CA LEU A 58 -4.73 10.33 2.88
C LEU A 58 -3.56 9.90 3.76
N ARG A 59 -3.62 8.69 4.32
CA ARG A 59 -2.54 8.12 5.14
C ARG A 59 -1.26 7.92 4.33
N SER A 60 -1.36 7.38 3.12
CA SER A 60 -0.23 7.21 2.23
C SER A 60 0.44 8.54 1.89
N LEU A 61 -0.36 9.55 1.54
CA LEU A 61 0.16 10.90 1.26
C LEU A 61 0.83 11.51 2.51
N LEU A 62 0.24 11.35 3.70
CA LEU A 62 0.83 11.85 4.95
C LEU A 62 2.19 11.20 5.26
N LEU A 63 2.29 9.88 5.10
CA LEU A 63 3.54 9.15 5.33
C LEU A 63 4.64 9.58 4.36
N ARG A 64 4.29 9.84 3.11
CA ARG A 64 5.22 10.39 2.10
C ARG A 64 5.68 11.80 2.46
N VAL A 65 4.76 12.64 2.93
CA VAL A 65 5.08 13.97 3.46
C VAL A 65 6.04 13.82 4.62
N LYS A 66 5.77 12.94 5.58
CA LYS A 66 6.64 12.67 6.72
C LYS A 66 8.03 12.25 6.28
N SER A 67 8.13 11.22 5.43
CA SER A 67 9.42 10.70 4.94
C SER A 67 10.23 11.75 4.17
N ALA A 68 9.58 12.57 3.36
CA ALA A 68 10.26 13.60 2.59
C ALA A 68 10.82 14.77 3.45
N TRP A 69 10.36 14.91 4.71
CA TRP A 69 10.77 15.98 5.63
C TRP A 69 11.32 15.49 6.96
N GLU A 70 11.63 14.19 7.10
CA GLU A 70 12.28 13.66 8.33
C GLU A 70 13.66 14.29 8.58
N ASP A 71 14.37 14.69 7.52
CA ASP A 71 15.71 15.28 7.61
C ASP A 71 15.71 16.80 7.88
N ASP A 72 14.59 17.48 7.70
CA ASP A 72 14.50 18.95 7.90
C ASP A 72 13.25 19.34 8.70
N ALA A 73 13.24 18.93 9.96
CA ALA A 73 12.12 19.16 10.89
C ALA A 73 11.80 20.65 11.15
N ALA A 74 12.68 21.57 10.74
CA ALA A 74 12.51 23.01 10.89
C ALA A 74 11.76 23.65 9.70
N ARG A 75 11.57 22.96 8.59
CA ARG A 75 10.98 23.51 7.38
C ARG A 75 9.68 22.82 7.03
N HIS A 76 8.57 23.51 7.15
CA HIS A 76 7.31 23.02 6.60
C HIS A 76 7.38 22.91 5.06
N PRO A 77 6.86 21.82 4.47
CA PRO A 77 6.77 21.70 3.02
C PRO A 77 6.00 22.89 2.44
N SER A 78 6.45 23.42 1.30
CA SER A 78 5.65 24.40 0.58
C SER A 78 4.38 23.74 -0.01
N LEU A 79 3.36 24.55 -0.32
CA LEU A 79 2.16 24.03 -0.99
C LEU A 79 2.50 23.41 -2.36
N ASP A 80 3.50 23.97 -3.07
CA ASP A 80 3.97 23.46 -4.36
C ASP A 80 4.66 22.10 -4.21
N ASP A 81 5.44 21.90 -3.16
CA ASP A 81 6.06 20.60 -2.87
C ASP A 81 5.00 19.54 -2.55
N LEU A 82 3.99 19.92 -1.76
CA LEU A 82 2.85 19.04 -1.49
C LEU A 82 2.03 18.73 -2.74
N GLU A 83 1.82 19.72 -3.63
CA GLU A 83 1.15 19.47 -4.90
C GLU A 83 1.96 18.55 -5.79
N ARG A 84 3.29 18.73 -5.85
CA ARG A 84 4.19 17.85 -6.58
C ARG A 84 4.13 16.43 -6.05
N LEU A 85 4.23 16.24 -4.73
CA LEU A 85 4.05 14.96 -4.06
C LEU A 85 2.67 14.35 -4.31
N ALA A 86 1.62 15.16 -4.31
CA ALA A 86 0.27 14.68 -4.56
C ALA A 86 0.01 14.33 -6.04
N ARG A 87 0.72 14.96 -6.99
CA ARG A 87 0.66 14.66 -8.43
C ARG A 87 1.43 13.41 -8.79
N THR A 88 2.58 13.16 -8.17
CA THR A 88 3.27 11.86 -8.21
C THR A 88 2.44 10.89 -7.39
N GLY A 89 1.27 10.55 -7.92
CA GLY A 89 0.21 9.86 -7.20
C GLY A 89 0.65 8.50 -6.65
N PRO A 90 -0.08 7.99 -5.64
CA PRO A 90 0.19 6.69 -5.04
C PRO A 90 0.19 5.54 -6.05
N VAL A 91 -0.43 5.75 -7.21
CA VAL A 91 -0.54 4.73 -8.26
C VAL A 91 0.81 4.41 -8.91
N GLN A 92 1.67 5.40 -9.19
CA GLN A 92 2.95 5.13 -9.86
C GLN A 92 4.06 4.68 -8.88
N ALA A 93 4.18 5.32 -7.72
CA ALA A 93 5.14 4.87 -6.70
C ALA A 93 4.76 3.50 -6.11
N CYS A 94 3.45 3.23 -5.94
CA CYS A 94 2.98 1.91 -5.52
C CYS A 94 3.19 0.82 -6.59
N HIS A 95 3.16 1.16 -7.89
CA HIS A 95 3.44 0.19 -8.95
C HIS A 95 4.90 -0.24 -8.95
N ALA A 96 5.86 0.69 -8.86
CA ALA A 96 7.28 0.34 -8.78
C ALA A 96 7.59 -0.48 -7.51
N GLY A 97 7.05 -0.10 -6.36
CA GLY A 97 7.29 -0.80 -5.11
C GLY A 97 6.69 -2.22 -5.07
N HIS A 98 5.48 -2.43 -5.59
CA HIS A 98 4.89 -3.78 -5.57
C HIS A 98 5.58 -4.73 -6.55
N GLU A 99 6.08 -4.25 -7.68
CA GLU A 99 6.85 -5.05 -8.64
C GLU A 99 8.16 -5.54 -8.04
N GLN A 100 8.85 -4.70 -7.27
CA GLN A 100 10.06 -5.09 -6.55
C GLN A 100 9.76 -6.16 -5.50
N ILE A 101 8.68 -6.00 -4.72
CA ILE A 101 8.25 -7.00 -3.75
C ILE A 101 7.87 -8.32 -4.44
N LEU A 102 7.20 -8.25 -5.60
CA LEU A 102 6.87 -9.42 -6.42
C LEU A 102 8.11 -10.14 -6.92
N ALA A 103 9.08 -9.38 -7.44
CA ALA A 103 10.35 -9.95 -7.93
C ALA A 103 11.12 -10.61 -6.81
N GLU A 104 11.17 -10.02 -5.61
CA GLU A 104 11.82 -10.63 -4.45
C GLU A 104 11.07 -11.87 -3.95
N ALA A 105 9.74 -11.84 -3.91
CA ALA A 105 8.92 -13.00 -3.56
C ALA A 105 9.17 -14.17 -4.52
N ALA A 106 9.30 -13.89 -5.81
CA ALA A 106 9.62 -14.87 -6.84
C ALA A 106 11.03 -15.46 -6.62
N ARG A 107 12.04 -14.62 -6.36
CA ARG A 107 13.41 -15.06 -6.03
C ARG A 107 13.46 -15.97 -4.80
N CYS A 108 12.64 -15.69 -3.78
CA CYS A 108 12.57 -16.55 -2.58
C CYS A 108 12.03 -17.96 -2.87
N CYS A 109 11.37 -18.15 -4.02
CA CYS A 109 10.75 -19.43 -4.41
C CYS A 109 11.41 -20.09 -5.62
N ASP A 110 12.47 -19.50 -6.20
CA ASP A 110 13.07 -19.89 -7.48
C ASP A 110 12.02 -19.94 -8.60
N ALA A 111 11.18 -18.90 -8.68
CA ALA A 111 10.07 -18.80 -9.62
C ALA A 111 10.11 -17.46 -10.38
N ALA A 112 9.35 -17.37 -11.46
CA ALA A 112 9.16 -16.11 -12.15
C ALA A 112 8.11 -15.22 -11.43
N PRO A 113 8.19 -13.89 -11.53
CA PRO A 113 7.16 -12.99 -10.98
C PRO A 113 5.74 -13.31 -11.48
N ALA A 114 5.63 -13.79 -12.72
CA ALA A 114 4.36 -14.25 -13.30
C ALA A 114 3.75 -15.45 -12.55
N ASP A 115 4.56 -16.32 -11.94
CA ASP A 115 4.09 -17.45 -11.15
C ASP A 115 3.47 -16.98 -9.82
N ILE A 116 4.02 -15.89 -9.25
CA ILE A 116 3.48 -15.28 -8.03
C ILE A 116 2.10 -14.69 -8.30
N THR A 117 1.88 -14.03 -9.45
CA THR A 117 0.57 -13.49 -9.82
C THR A 117 -0.35 -14.55 -10.43
N GLY A 118 0.20 -15.63 -10.95
CA GLY A 118 -0.51 -16.73 -11.61
C GLY A 118 -1.41 -17.56 -10.69
N THR A 119 -2.06 -18.58 -11.28
CA THR A 119 -3.01 -19.47 -10.60
C THR A 119 -2.35 -20.65 -9.89
N GLY A 120 -1.02 -20.75 -9.94
CA GLY A 120 -0.24 -21.83 -9.33
C GLY A 120 -0.57 -22.02 -7.84
N ARG A 121 -0.76 -23.29 -7.44
CA ARG A 121 -1.20 -23.69 -6.09
C ARG A 121 -0.11 -24.37 -5.25
N HIS A 122 1.13 -24.41 -5.75
CA HIS A 122 2.25 -24.92 -4.97
C HIS A 122 2.40 -24.17 -3.65
N ALA A 123 2.57 -24.89 -2.56
CA ALA A 123 2.57 -24.31 -1.21
C ALA A 123 3.58 -23.16 -1.04
N ARG A 124 4.78 -23.29 -1.62
CA ARG A 124 5.81 -22.23 -1.59
C ARG A 124 5.37 -20.97 -2.34
N LEU A 125 4.80 -21.10 -3.55
CA LEU A 125 4.28 -19.97 -4.33
C LEU A 125 3.10 -19.28 -3.63
N VAL A 126 2.20 -20.06 -3.05
CA VAL A 126 1.05 -19.54 -2.31
C VAL A 126 1.53 -18.75 -1.09
N MET A 127 2.51 -19.28 -0.35
CA MET A 127 3.07 -18.61 0.82
C MET A 127 3.75 -17.30 0.44
N ALA A 128 4.61 -17.31 -0.57
CA ALA A 128 5.30 -16.12 -1.05
C ALA A 128 4.33 -15.05 -1.56
N ARG A 129 3.30 -15.45 -2.29
CA ARG A 129 2.21 -14.57 -2.75
C ARG A 129 1.48 -13.92 -1.58
N GLN A 130 1.11 -14.70 -0.57
CA GLN A 130 0.40 -14.22 0.62
C GLN A 130 1.28 -13.26 1.44
N ALA A 131 2.57 -13.58 1.60
CA ALA A 131 3.55 -12.70 2.26
C ALA A 131 3.75 -11.39 1.49
N ALA A 132 3.86 -11.43 0.15
CA ALA A 132 3.95 -10.24 -0.68
C ALA A 132 2.69 -9.35 -0.57
N MET A 133 1.48 -9.95 -0.58
CA MET A 133 0.23 -9.21 -0.33
C MET A 133 0.23 -8.52 1.05
N TYR A 134 0.73 -9.20 2.08
CA TYR A 134 0.84 -8.66 3.43
C TYR A 134 1.76 -7.45 3.48
N VAL A 135 2.97 -7.57 2.90
CA VAL A 135 3.96 -6.48 2.86
C VAL A 135 3.45 -5.30 2.04
N CYS A 136 2.91 -5.53 0.85
CA CYS A 136 2.29 -4.48 0.04
C CYS A 136 1.15 -3.76 0.77
N ARG A 137 0.34 -4.50 1.55
CA ARG A 137 -0.71 -3.90 2.38
C ARG A 137 -0.14 -3.00 3.46
N ARG A 138 0.92 -3.46 4.13
CA ARG A 138 1.47 -2.81 5.33
C ARG A 138 2.36 -1.62 4.98
N HIS A 139 3.23 -1.76 3.98
CA HIS A 139 4.25 -0.77 3.65
C HIS A 139 3.85 0.15 2.49
N LEU A 140 3.25 -0.40 1.43
CA LEU A 140 2.78 0.41 0.31
C LEU A 140 1.35 0.92 0.50
N GLY A 141 0.66 0.41 1.50
CA GLY A 141 -0.66 0.87 1.84
C GLY A 141 -1.75 0.51 0.81
N LEU A 142 -1.52 -0.42 -0.12
CA LEU A 142 -2.49 -0.83 -1.14
C LEU A 142 -3.80 -1.33 -0.52
N SER A 143 -4.93 -0.92 -1.08
CA SER A 143 -6.25 -1.43 -0.69
C SER A 143 -6.42 -2.90 -1.10
N TYR A 144 -7.35 -3.62 -0.47
CA TYR A 144 -7.62 -5.02 -0.84
C TYR A 144 -8.03 -5.21 -2.31
N PRO A 145 -8.86 -4.34 -2.92
CA PRO A 145 -9.15 -4.41 -4.35
C PRO A 145 -7.92 -4.14 -5.23
N GLU A 146 -7.04 -3.20 -4.85
CA GLU A 146 -5.79 -2.93 -5.58
C GLU A 146 -4.85 -4.13 -5.51
N LEU A 147 -4.67 -4.72 -4.34
CA LEU A 147 -3.92 -5.97 -4.16
C LEU A 147 -4.52 -7.09 -5.01
N GLY A 148 -5.84 -7.24 -5.03
CA GLY A 148 -6.51 -8.23 -5.87
C GLY A 148 -6.11 -8.07 -7.34
N ARG A 149 -6.14 -6.86 -7.86
CA ARG A 149 -5.74 -6.55 -9.25
C ARG A 149 -4.24 -6.81 -9.49
N ALA A 150 -3.38 -6.32 -8.60
CA ALA A 150 -1.92 -6.47 -8.70
C ALA A 150 -1.47 -7.93 -8.66
N PHE A 151 -2.19 -8.79 -7.93
CA PHE A 151 -1.86 -10.20 -7.77
C PHE A 151 -2.72 -11.15 -8.62
N GLY A 152 -3.04 -10.73 -9.86
CA GLY A 152 -3.66 -11.59 -10.88
C GLY A 152 -5.19 -11.63 -10.82
N GLY A 153 -5.84 -10.50 -10.50
CA GLY A 153 -7.30 -10.37 -10.53
C GLY A 153 -8.02 -11.16 -9.43
N ARG A 154 -7.40 -11.33 -8.27
CA ARG A 154 -7.98 -12.10 -7.16
C ARG A 154 -9.08 -11.32 -6.47
N ASP A 155 -10.08 -12.06 -6.03
CA ASP A 155 -11.16 -11.50 -5.21
C ASP A 155 -10.60 -10.90 -3.90
N HIS A 156 -11.16 -9.74 -3.51
CA HIS A 156 -10.73 -9.02 -2.31
C HIS A 156 -10.88 -9.85 -1.02
N SER A 157 -11.85 -10.74 -0.94
CA SER A 157 -12.02 -11.65 0.20
C SER A 157 -10.84 -12.61 0.32
N THR A 158 -10.34 -13.13 -0.80
CA THR A 158 -9.14 -13.98 -0.87
C THR A 158 -7.92 -13.21 -0.35
N VAL A 159 -7.78 -11.95 -0.74
CA VAL A 159 -6.67 -11.09 -0.29
C VAL A 159 -6.76 -10.81 1.22
N ILE A 160 -7.96 -10.49 1.73
CA ILE A 160 -8.18 -10.29 3.16
C ILE A 160 -7.77 -11.53 3.96
N HIS A 161 -8.19 -12.71 3.50
CA HIS A 161 -7.82 -13.99 4.15
C HIS A 161 -6.30 -14.21 4.12
N ALA A 162 -5.64 -13.94 2.99
CA ALA A 162 -4.19 -14.06 2.85
C ALA A 162 -3.45 -13.16 3.84
N VAL A 163 -3.80 -11.87 3.90
CA VAL A 163 -3.18 -10.89 4.79
C VAL A 163 -3.38 -11.26 6.26
N LYS A 164 -4.60 -11.64 6.66
CA LYS A 164 -4.89 -12.08 8.03
C LYS A 164 -4.14 -13.35 8.41
N LYS A 165 -4.02 -14.31 7.48
CA LYS A 165 -3.30 -15.57 7.70
C LYS A 165 -1.82 -15.30 7.97
N ILE A 166 -1.16 -14.49 7.13
CA ILE A 166 0.26 -14.13 7.34
C ILE A 166 0.44 -13.40 8.66
N GLY A 167 -0.43 -12.44 8.99
CA GLY A 167 -0.38 -11.74 10.27
C GLY A 167 -0.38 -12.69 11.48
N LYS A 168 -1.23 -13.73 11.47
CA LYS A 168 -1.23 -14.76 12.53
C LYS A 168 0.02 -15.64 12.50
N MET A 169 0.51 -16.01 11.31
CA MET A 169 1.67 -16.88 11.18
C MET A 169 2.97 -16.18 11.62
N LEU A 170 3.05 -14.86 11.55
CA LEU A 170 4.19 -14.09 12.05
C LEU A 170 4.43 -14.26 13.56
N GLU A 171 3.41 -14.64 14.33
CA GLU A 171 3.54 -14.82 15.78
C GLU A 171 4.28 -16.14 16.13
N SER A 172 4.23 -17.15 15.26
CA SER A 172 4.71 -18.51 15.60
C SER A 172 5.61 -19.17 14.56
N ASN A 173 5.68 -18.66 13.33
CA ASN A 173 6.39 -19.32 12.23
C ASN A 173 7.62 -18.52 11.81
N LYS A 174 8.82 -19.05 12.12
CA LYS A 174 10.12 -18.41 11.81
C LYS A 174 10.38 -18.25 10.31
N ASP A 175 9.95 -19.21 9.49
CA ASP A 175 10.16 -19.15 8.04
C ASP A 175 9.36 -18.00 7.42
N VAL A 176 8.12 -17.78 7.90
CA VAL A 176 7.28 -16.65 7.48
C VAL A 176 7.87 -15.34 7.97
N GLN A 177 8.41 -15.28 9.20
CA GLN A 177 9.10 -14.09 9.71
C GLN A 177 10.31 -13.73 8.83
N HIS A 178 11.15 -14.70 8.48
CA HIS A 178 12.30 -14.48 7.60
C HIS A 178 11.87 -14.02 6.19
N LEU A 179 10.85 -14.66 5.63
CA LEU A 179 10.35 -14.29 4.31
C LEU A 179 9.81 -12.84 4.31
N VAL A 180 8.96 -12.49 5.28
CA VAL A 180 8.38 -11.16 5.40
C VAL A 180 9.48 -10.11 5.60
N ALA A 181 10.44 -10.35 6.50
CA ALA A 181 11.57 -9.44 6.75
C ALA A 181 12.42 -9.18 5.49
N ARG A 182 12.60 -10.19 4.61
CA ARG A 182 13.27 -10.00 3.32
C ARG A 182 12.47 -9.08 2.39
N LEU A 183 11.16 -9.31 2.30
CA LEU A 183 10.27 -8.50 1.45
C LEU A 183 10.14 -7.06 1.98
N GLU A 184 10.14 -6.87 3.30
CA GLU A 184 10.12 -5.55 3.93
C GLU A 184 11.40 -4.76 3.63
N LYS A 185 12.57 -5.39 3.66
CA LYS A 185 13.82 -4.75 3.25
C LYS A 185 13.76 -4.25 1.80
N CYS A 186 13.17 -5.03 0.92
CA CYS A 186 12.98 -4.66 -0.48
C CYS A 186 12.03 -3.48 -0.64
N ALA A 187 11.00 -3.39 0.21
CA ALA A 187 10.04 -2.28 0.20
C ALA A 187 10.65 -0.94 0.67
N HIS A 188 11.75 -0.99 1.44
CA HIS A 188 12.47 0.17 1.95
C HIS A 188 13.69 0.58 1.11
N GLN A 189 14.13 -0.25 0.16
CA GLN A 189 15.19 0.12 -0.76
C GLN A 189 14.63 1.07 -1.81
N GLU A 190 14.82 2.36 -1.60
CA GLU A 190 14.69 3.37 -2.65
C GLU A 190 15.67 3.02 -3.77
N GLN A 191 15.24 3.19 -5.01
CA GLN A 191 16.11 3.02 -6.17
C GLN A 191 17.36 3.87 -6.00
N PRO A 192 18.57 3.31 -6.23
CA PRO A 192 19.72 4.17 -6.41
C PRO A 192 19.45 5.07 -7.59
N ASP A 193 19.65 6.35 -7.33
CA ASP A 193 19.59 7.49 -8.22
C ASP A 193 20.08 7.13 -9.64
N SER A 194 19.18 7.01 -10.59
CA SER A 194 19.52 7.02 -12.00
C SER A 194 19.75 8.46 -12.41
N SER A 195 20.86 9.02 -11.94
CA SER A 195 21.40 10.23 -12.51
C SER A 195 21.66 9.97 -13.99
N PRO A 196 21.11 10.78 -14.91
CA PRO A 196 21.49 10.70 -16.30
C PRO A 196 22.98 11.06 -16.37
N THR A 197 23.80 10.13 -16.80
CA THR A 197 25.16 10.39 -17.24
C THR A 197 25.07 11.44 -18.32
N ASP A 198 25.46 12.68 -17.98
CA ASP A 198 25.82 13.69 -18.96
C ASP A 198 26.94 13.12 -19.86
N GLU A 199 26.56 12.55 -20.98
CA GLU A 199 27.49 12.37 -22.08
C GLU A 199 27.84 13.76 -22.59
N VAL A 200 28.97 14.23 -22.12
CA VAL A 200 29.73 15.32 -22.68
C VAL A 200 30.02 15.02 -24.15
N PHE A 201 29.27 15.62 -25.05
CA PHE A 201 29.72 15.78 -26.41
C PHE A 201 30.88 16.79 -26.43
N GLY A 202 32.09 16.27 -26.45
CA GLY A 202 33.30 16.99 -26.78
C GLY A 202 33.66 16.73 -28.24
N ALA A 203 33.85 17.79 -28.95
CA ALA A 203 34.66 18.09 -30.12
C ALA A 203 33.88 18.78 -31.22
#